data_f0b5ef52bdd880ae34fb7a11eb94aac0
#
_entry.id   f0b5ef52bdd880ae34fb7a11eb94aac0
#
_cell.length_a   1.000
_cell.length_b   1.000
_cell.length_c   1.000
_cell.angle_alpha   90.00
_cell.angle_beta   90.00
_cell.angle_gamma   90.00
#
_symmetry.space_group_name_H-M   'P 1'
#
loop_
_entity.id
_entity.type
_entity.pdbx_description
1 polymer ?
#
loop_
_entity_poly.entity_id
_entity_poly.type
_entity_poly.pdbx_seq_one_letter_code
_entity_poly.pdbx_strand_id
1 'polypeptide(L)'
;MTTPTHHESQASACACAADEAASTVGTPGGYPAGAFAVTKLFDDLPCCHRSWAHDGKCRFLHGYERSFEIEFVCAELDPVTGFVVDFSALKNVRALLNDQFDHTTLVAVNDPERPLFEELAARGVVDLRVMEHTGMEGAAAWVMDEAGRLVREATDGRVWIRRVEARECRKNSVVLTASPGDAAR
;
A
#
# COMPACT_ATOMS: atom_id res chain seq x y z
N MET A 1 3.09 49.52 77.57
CA MET A 1 3.50 48.23 78.16
C MET A 1 2.63 47.17 77.53
N THR A 2 3.09 46.52 76.55
CA THR A 2 2.63 45.17 76.10
C THR A 2 3.27 44.86 74.74
N THR A 3 4.13 43.95 74.78
CA THR A 3 4.88 43.39 73.59
C THR A 3 3.97 42.62 72.68
N PRO A 4 4.14 42.67 71.37
CA PRO A 4 3.51 41.74 70.42
C PRO A 4 4.44 40.53 70.16
N THR A 5 3.85 39.39 70.23
CA THR A 5 4.40 38.09 69.87
C THR A 5 4.49 37.88 68.35
N HIS A 6 5.68 37.45 67.92
CA HIS A 6 5.91 37.01 66.54
C HIS A 6 5.27 35.64 66.31
N HIS A 7 4.49 35.56 65.23
CA HIS A 7 4.05 34.28 64.63
C HIS A 7 4.89 34.02 63.38
N GLU A 8 5.76 33.02 63.45
CA GLU A 8 6.46 32.46 62.30
C GLU A 8 5.49 31.60 61.49
N SER A 9 5.28 31.98 60.25
CA SER A 9 4.56 31.17 59.29
C SER A 9 5.53 30.30 58.52
N GLN A 10 5.47 29.00 58.73
CA GLN A 10 6.19 27.99 57.97
C GLN A 10 5.55 27.85 56.59
N ALA A 11 6.25 28.26 55.53
CA ALA A 11 5.88 27.98 54.15
C ALA A 11 6.25 26.54 53.82
N SER A 12 5.24 25.71 53.67
CA SER A 12 5.36 24.35 53.13
C SER A 12 5.59 24.43 51.59
N ALA A 13 6.77 24.05 51.16
CA ALA A 13 7.11 23.91 49.76
C ALA A 13 6.41 22.66 49.20
N CYS A 14 5.37 22.86 48.41
CA CYS A 14 4.75 21.79 47.64
C CYS A 14 5.60 21.55 46.38
N ALA A 15 6.37 20.48 46.36
CA ALA A 15 7.10 20.01 45.19
C ALA A 15 6.09 19.36 44.24
N CYS A 16 5.69 20.09 43.20
CA CYS A 16 4.99 19.50 42.05
C CYS A 16 6.02 18.70 41.23
N ALA A 17 6.03 17.40 41.40
CA ALA A 17 6.64 16.49 40.44
C ALA A 17 5.84 16.58 39.14
N ALA A 18 6.39 17.23 38.13
CA ALA A 18 5.88 17.17 36.75
C ALA A 18 6.19 15.78 36.20
N ASP A 19 5.18 14.95 36.21
CA ASP A 19 5.18 13.67 35.47
C ASP A 19 5.09 14.01 33.98
N GLU A 20 6.24 14.15 33.29
CA GLU A 20 6.31 14.24 31.84
C GLU A 20 5.96 12.86 31.27
N ALA A 21 4.67 12.53 31.26
CA ALA A 21 4.17 11.52 30.36
C ALA A 21 4.34 12.02 28.92
N ALA A 22 5.44 11.63 28.28
CA ALA A 22 5.62 11.81 26.85
C ALA A 22 4.43 11.18 26.14
N SER A 23 3.47 12.02 25.74
CA SER A 23 2.36 11.65 24.89
C SER A 23 2.93 11.22 23.54
N THR A 24 3.11 9.92 23.36
CA THR A 24 3.31 9.34 22.02
C THR A 24 2.00 9.50 21.27
N VAL A 25 1.82 10.65 20.62
CA VAL A 25 0.77 10.83 19.63
C VAL A 25 1.11 9.89 18.50
N GLY A 26 0.50 8.70 18.50
CA GLY A 26 0.61 7.74 17.42
C GLY A 26 0.16 8.40 16.13
N THR A 27 1.01 8.40 15.13
CA THR A 27 0.69 8.88 13.78
C THR A 27 -0.53 8.12 13.28
N PRO A 28 -1.54 8.78 12.67
CA PRO A 28 -2.65 8.08 12.05
C PRO A 28 -2.11 7.07 11.03
N GLY A 29 -2.31 5.77 11.30
CA GLY A 29 -1.79 4.69 10.47
C GLY A 29 -0.81 3.74 11.16
N GLY A 30 -0.43 3.99 12.44
CA GLY A 30 0.36 3.05 13.26
C GLY A 30 1.81 2.81 12.81
N TYR A 31 2.33 3.61 11.89
CA TYR A 31 3.73 3.57 11.48
C TYR A 31 4.62 4.32 12.48
N PRO A 32 5.89 3.91 12.66
CA PRO A 32 6.82 4.61 13.52
C PRO A 32 6.92 6.10 13.15
N ALA A 33 7.00 6.97 14.15
CA ALA A 33 7.29 8.38 13.91
C ALA A 33 8.63 8.52 13.18
N GLY A 34 8.66 9.30 12.08
CA GLY A 34 9.87 9.49 11.29
C GLY A 34 10.15 8.43 10.23
N ALA A 35 9.17 7.58 9.88
CA ALA A 35 9.33 6.67 8.75
C ALA A 35 9.57 7.44 7.44
N PHE A 36 10.55 6.99 6.67
CA PHE A 36 10.85 7.54 5.35
C PHE A 36 9.97 6.86 4.31
N ALA A 37 9.53 7.63 3.31
CA ALA A 37 8.71 7.12 2.22
C ALA A 37 9.20 7.63 0.87
N VAL A 38 9.11 6.77 -0.16
CA VAL A 38 9.27 7.14 -1.56
C VAL A 38 8.09 6.59 -2.36
N THR A 39 7.70 7.28 -3.41
CA THR A 39 6.68 6.82 -4.35
C THR A 39 7.28 6.51 -5.70
N LYS A 40 6.71 5.53 -6.39
CA LYS A 40 7.02 5.22 -7.78
C LYS A 40 5.75 4.91 -8.55
N LEU A 41 5.64 5.54 -9.72
CA LEU A 41 4.60 5.25 -10.70
C LEU A 41 5.05 4.11 -11.63
N PHE A 42 4.15 3.16 -11.84
CA PHE A 42 4.22 2.12 -12.84
C PHE A 42 3.02 2.28 -13.77
N ASP A 43 3.24 2.70 -14.97
CA ASP A 43 2.27 2.99 -16.02
C ASP A 43 2.52 2.14 -17.26
N ASP A 44 1.81 2.42 -18.36
CA ASP A 44 1.89 1.67 -19.61
C ASP A 44 1.55 0.18 -19.45
N LEU A 45 0.42 -0.12 -18.78
CA LEU A 45 -0.06 -1.47 -18.50
C LEU A 45 -1.46 -1.68 -19.11
N PRO A 46 -1.58 -1.73 -20.45
CA PRO A 46 -2.86 -1.94 -21.11
C PRO A 46 -3.35 -3.37 -20.86
N CYS A 47 -4.56 -3.52 -20.32
CA CYS A 47 -5.20 -4.82 -20.14
C CYS A 47 -6.70 -4.76 -20.35
N CYS A 48 -7.29 -5.92 -20.61
CA CYS A 48 -8.74 -6.09 -20.69
C CYS A 48 -9.26 -6.77 -19.43
N HIS A 49 -10.50 -6.43 -19.03
CA HIS A 49 -11.20 -7.11 -17.95
C HIS A 49 -12.73 -6.96 -18.09
N ARG A 50 -13.46 -7.67 -17.26
CA ARG A 50 -14.88 -7.44 -17.05
C ARG A 50 -15.26 -7.69 -15.59
N SER A 51 -16.27 -6.96 -15.11
CA SER A 51 -16.95 -7.21 -13.85
C SER A 51 -18.24 -7.97 -14.13
N TRP A 52 -18.16 -9.30 -14.28
CA TRP A 52 -19.22 -10.13 -14.85
C TRP A 52 -20.57 -10.01 -14.12
N ALA A 53 -20.57 -9.79 -12.82
CA ALA A 53 -21.78 -9.64 -11.99
C ALA A 53 -22.35 -8.21 -11.99
N HIS A 54 -21.74 -7.26 -12.70
CA HIS A 54 -22.21 -5.89 -12.74
C HIS A 54 -23.40 -5.72 -13.68
N ASP A 55 -24.45 -4.97 -13.28
CA ASP A 55 -25.66 -4.75 -14.08
C ASP A 55 -25.44 -3.81 -15.28
N GLY A 56 -24.42 -2.93 -15.20
CA GLY A 56 -24.09 -1.94 -16.22
C GLY A 56 -23.09 -2.44 -17.26
N LYS A 57 -22.46 -1.48 -17.97
CA LYS A 57 -21.54 -1.75 -19.09
C LYS A 57 -20.26 -2.48 -18.67
N CYS A 58 -19.85 -2.39 -17.41
CA CYS A 58 -18.63 -3.05 -16.91
C CYS A 58 -18.71 -4.59 -16.96
N ARG A 59 -19.91 -5.17 -17.16
CA ARG A 59 -20.07 -6.61 -17.40
C ARG A 59 -19.51 -7.10 -18.74
N PHE A 60 -19.37 -6.20 -19.70
CA PHE A 60 -18.77 -6.53 -20.98
C PHE A 60 -17.25 -6.43 -20.89
N LEU A 61 -16.56 -7.23 -21.71
CA LEU A 61 -15.11 -7.10 -21.81
C LEU A 61 -14.75 -5.72 -22.35
N HIS A 62 -13.86 -5.03 -21.64
CA HIS A 62 -13.36 -3.71 -22.01
C HIS A 62 -11.92 -3.54 -21.53
N GLY A 63 -11.21 -2.61 -22.13
CA GLY A 63 -9.79 -2.37 -21.86
C GLY A 63 -9.52 -0.98 -21.32
N TYR A 64 -8.49 -0.91 -20.48
CA TYR A 64 -7.90 0.33 -19.95
C TYR A 64 -6.38 0.20 -19.91
N GLU A 65 -5.73 1.34 -19.94
CA GLU A 65 -4.31 1.46 -19.60
C GLU A 65 -4.20 1.67 -18.09
N ARG A 66 -3.84 0.61 -17.38
CA ARG A 66 -3.68 0.67 -15.93
C ARG A 66 -2.37 1.31 -15.52
N SER A 67 -2.41 1.97 -14.37
CA SER A 67 -1.21 2.42 -13.70
C SER A 67 -1.33 2.22 -12.19
N PHE A 68 -0.17 2.07 -11.53
CA PHE A 68 -0.07 1.91 -10.09
C PHE A 68 0.97 2.89 -9.54
N GLU A 69 0.54 3.80 -8.65
CA GLU A 69 1.47 4.55 -7.82
C GLU A 69 1.64 3.82 -6.49
N ILE A 70 2.86 3.41 -6.21
CA ILE A 70 3.19 2.61 -5.04
C ILE A 70 4.07 3.41 -4.10
N GLU A 71 3.70 3.46 -2.81
CA GLU A 71 4.46 4.08 -1.75
C GLU A 71 5.21 3.03 -0.95
N PHE A 72 6.54 3.12 -0.98
CA PHE A 72 7.48 2.26 -0.25
C PHE A 72 7.96 2.99 1.00
N VAL A 73 7.99 2.30 2.13
CA VAL A 73 8.29 2.90 3.43
C VAL A 73 9.32 2.05 4.18
N CYS A 74 10.19 2.72 4.95
CA CYS A 74 11.08 2.06 5.91
C CYS A 74 11.20 2.90 7.19
N ALA A 75 11.47 2.26 8.32
CA ALA A 75 11.81 2.95 9.57
C ALA A 75 13.24 3.50 9.53
N GLU A 76 14.15 2.73 8.91
CA GLU A 76 15.57 3.06 8.81
C GLU A 76 16.02 3.02 7.36
N LEU A 77 16.84 4.00 6.96
CA LEU A 77 17.44 4.03 5.63
C LEU A 77 18.48 2.92 5.48
N ASP A 78 18.76 2.54 4.25
CA ASP A 78 19.87 1.65 3.95
C ASP A 78 21.19 2.28 4.47
N PRO A 79 21.97 1.56 5.28
CA PRO A 79 23.13 2.14 5.95
C PRO A 79 24.29 2.49 5.01
N VAL A 80 24.31 1.95 3.79
CA VAL A 80 25.36 2.18 2.81
C VAL A 80 24.98 3.29 1.85
N THR A 81 23.74 3.24 1.32
CA THR A 81 23.29 4.17 0.27
C THR A 81 22.50 5.35 0.81
N GLY A 82 21.93 5.24 2.01
CA GLY A 82 21.01 6.23 2.58
C GLY A 82 19.63 6.25 1.89
N PHE A 83 19.28 5.22 1.14
CA PHE A 83 18.01 5.16 0.41
C PHE A 83 16.93 4.40 1.19
N VAL A 84 15.67 4.74 0.94
CA VAL A 84 14.53 3.89 1.32
C VAL A 84 14.63 2.57 0.56
N VAL A 85 14.70 2.66 -0.76
CA VAL A 85 14.89 1.53 -1.67
C VAL A 85 15.63 2.03 -2.92
N ASP A 86 16.53 1.21 -3.45
CA ASP A 86 17.11 1.47 -4.76
C ASP A 86 16.07 1.15 -5.84
N PHE A 87 15.77 2.12 -6.70
CA PHE A 87 14.82 1.92 -7.79
C PHE A 87 15.26 0.85 -8.80
N SER A 88 16.55 0.53 -8.85
CA SER A 88 17.04 -0.61 -9.64
C SER A 88 16.53 -1.95 -9.08
N ALA A 89 16.36 -2.08 -7.78
CA ALA A 89 15.78 -3.25 -7.13
C ALA A 89 14.29 -3.44 -7.44
N LEU A 90 13.60 -2.35 -7.83
CA LEU A 90 12.18 -2.40 -8.23
C LEU A 90 11.95 -2.90 -9.67
N LYS A 91 13.00 -3.32 -10.39
CA LYS A 91 12.86 -3.96 -11.71
C LYS A 91 12.03 -5.23 -11.65
N ASN A 92 12.15 -6.00 -10.56
CA ASN A 92 11.34 -7.21 -10.36
C ASN A 92 9.86 -6.86 -10.14
N VAL A 93 9.55 -5.75 -9.47
CA VAL A 93 8.17 -5.25 -9.34
C VAL A 93 7.63 -4.84 -10.72
N ARG A 94 8.41 -4.13 -11.54
CA ARG A 94 8.01 -3.79 -12.93
C ARG A 94 7.76 -5.06 -13.75
N ALA A 95 8.63 -6.05 -13.67
CA ALA A 95 8.48 -7.32 -14.39
C ALA A 95 7.22 -8.07 -13.96
N LEU A 96 6.94 -8.13 -12.65
CA LEU A 96 5.72 -8.70 -12.08
C LEU A 96 4.46 -8.00 -12.62
N LEU A 97 4.46 -6.65 -12.61
CA LEU A 97 3.31 -5.87 -13.09
C LEU A 97 3.10 -6.03 -14.60
N ASN A 98 4.18 -6.08 -15.38
CA ASN A 98 4.09 -6.33 -16.81
C ASN A 98 3.53 -7.73 -17.08
N ASP A 99 4.03 -8.77 -16.41
CA ASP A 99 3.51 -10.12 -16.58
C ASP A 99 2.01 -10.21 -16.27
N GLN A 100 1.55 -9.52 -15.23
CA GLN A 100 0.15 -9.59 -14.79
C GLN A 100 -0.78 -8.71 -15.63
N PHE A 101 -0.34 -7.52 -16.06
CA PHE A 101 -1.25 -6.50 -16.59
C PHE A 101 -0.93 -6.04 -18.01
N ASP A 102 0.31 -6.22 -18.53
CA ASP A 102 0.65 -5.70 -19.84
C ASP A 102 0.16 -6.62 -20.96
N HIS A 103 -0.78 -6.13 -21.80
CA HIS A 103 -1.44 -6.87 -22.90
C HIS A 103 -2.18 -8.14 -22.46
N THR A 104 -2.67 -8.19 -21.23
CA THR A 104 -3.34 -9.36 -20.64
C THR A 104 -4.87 -9.21 -20.65
N THR A 105 -5.54 -10.33 -20.44
CA THR A 105 -6.99 -10.40 -20.19
C THR A 105 -7.24 -10.95 -18.80
N LEU A 106 -7.79 -10.11 -17.92
CA LEU A 106 -8.07 -10.46 -16.54
C LEU A 106 -9.48 -11.03 -16.41
N VAL A 107 -9.60 -12.21 -15.82
CA VAL A 107 -10.88 -12.88 -15.59
C VAL A 107 -10.99 -13.28 -14.12
N ALA A 108 -12.17 -13.07 -13.53
CA ALA A 108 -12.41 -13.45 -12.16
C ALA A 108 -12.47 -14.97 -12.03
N VAL A 109 -11.96 -15.49 -10.91
CA VAL A 109 -11.96 -16.94 -10.62
C VAL A 109 -13.36 -17.55 -10.69
N ASN A 110 -14.38 -16.78 -10.33
CA ASN A 110 -15.80 -17.17 -10.30
C ASN A 110 -16.62 -16.65 -11.50
N ASP A 111 -15.96 -16.18 -12.56
CA ASP A 111 -16.67 -15.75 -13.80
C ASP A 111 -17.29 -16.99 -14.49
N PRO A 112 -18.61 -17.00 -14.74
CA PRO A 112 -19.28 -18.14 -15.39
C PRO A 112 -18.78 -18.41 -16.81
N GLU A 113 -18.22 -17.39 -17.51
CA GLU A 113 -17.64 -17.53 -18.83
C GLU A 113 -16.13 -17.80 -18.81
N ARG A 114 -15.54 -18.05 -17.65
CA ARG A 114 -14.12 -18.40 -17.53
C ARG A 114 -13.69 -19.54 -18.46
N PRO A 115 -14.46 -20.62 -18.66
CA PRO A 115 -14.08 -21.67 -19.60
C PRO A 115 -13.91 -21.19 -21.05
N LEU A 116 -14.71 -20.20 -21.49
CA LEU A 116 -14.54 -19.59 -22.81
C LEU A 116 -13.22 -18.83 -22.92
N PHE A 117 -12.83 -18.08 -21.87
CA PHE A 117 -11.54 -17.37 -21.86
C PHE A 117 -10.36 -18.34 -21.82
N GLU A 118 -10.47 -19.47 -21.14
CA GLU A 118 -9.47 -20.53 -21.13
C GLU A 118 -9.32 -21.16 -22.53
N GLU A 119 -10.43 -21.39 -23.26
CA GLU A 119 -10.38 -21.83 -24.66
C GLU A 119 -9.69 -20.78 -25.56
N LEU A 120 -10.02 -19.51 -25.43
CA LEU A 120 -9.37 -18.43 -26.19
C LEU A 120 -7.87 -18.36 -25.90
N ALA A 121 -7.46 -18.56 -24.66
CA ALA A 121 -6.05 -18.60 -24.27
C ALA A 121 -5.34 -19.82 -24.89
N ALA A 122 -5.96 -21.00 -24.85
CA ALA A 122 -5.43 -22.21 -25.47
C ALA A 122 -5.24 -22.06 -26.99
N ARG A 123 -6.05 -21.20 -27.62
CA ARG A 123 -5.95 -20.85 -29.05
C ARG A 123 -4.99 -19.69 -29.35
N GLY A 124 -4.35 -19.11 -28.31
CA GLY A 124 -3.44 -17.99 -28.45
C GLY A 124 -4.11 -16.66 -28.83
N VAL A 125 -5.40 -16.49 -28.51
CA VAL A 125 -6.17 -15.27 -28.81
C VAL A 125 -6.03 -14.25 -27.69
N VAL A 126 -5.89 -14.70 -26.46
CA VAL A 126 -5.71 -13.86 -25.26
C VAL A 126 -4.57 -14.37 -24.39
N ASP A 127 -3.88 -13.47 -23.72
CA ASP A 127 -2.98 -13.80 -22.61
C ASP A 127 -3.77 -13.70 -21.29
N LEU A 128 -4.21 -14.85 -20.78
CA LEU A 128 -5.17 -14.93 -19.69
C LEU A 128 -4.49 -14.86 -18.33
N ARG A 129 -5.02 -14.00 -17.46
CA ARG A 129 -4.72 -13.98 -16.01
C ARG A 129 -6.00 -14.15 -15.21
N VAL A 130 -6.00 -15.10 -14.27
CA VAL A 130 -7.14 -15.35 -13.39
C VAL A 130 -6.85 -14.76 -12.03
N MET A 131 -7.79 -13.97 -11.49
CA MET A 131 -7.67 -13.34 -10.18
C MET A 131 -9.02 -13.34 -9.45
N GLU A 132 -9.00 -13.11 -8.14
CA GLU A 132 -10.24 -13.06 -7.33
C GLU A 132 -11.18 -11.95 -7.79
N HIS A 133 -10.64 -10.75 -8.01
CA HIS A 133 -11.38 -9.58 -8.46
C HIS A 133 -10.59 -8.84 -9.53
N THR A 134 -11.26 -8.50 -10.65
CA THR A 134 -10.61 -7.90 -11.83
C THR A 134 -10.70 -6.37 -11.89
N GLY A 135 -11.49 -5.73 -11.01
CA GLY A 135 -11.58 -4.29 -10.90
C GLY A 135 -10.31 -3.64 -10.30
N MET A 136 -10.33 -2.33 -10.15
CA MET A 136 -9.22 -1.58 -9.56
C MET A 136 -8.91 -2.01 -8.12
N GLU A 137 -9.96 -2.33 -7.34
CA GLU A 137 -9.84 -2.77 -5.95
C GLU A 137 -9.05 -4.09 -5.85
N GLY A 138 -9.43 -5.07 -6.68
CA GLY A 138 -8.74 -6.36 -6.73
C GLY A 138 -7.31 -6.24 -7.25
N ALA A 139 -7.08 -5.38 -8.24
CA ALA A 139 -5.75 -5.10 -8.75
C ALA A 139 -4.86 -4.42 -7.69
N ALA A 140 -5.39 -3.44 -6.95
CA ALA A 140 -4.65 -2.79 -5.86
C ALA A 140 -4.28 -3.77 -4.75
N ALA A 141 -5.21 -4.67 -4.37
CA ALA A 141 -4.96 -5.70 -3.37
C ALA A 141 -3.88 -6.69 -3.85
N TRP A 142 -3.98 -7.18 -5.07
CA TRP A 142 -3.01 -8.08 -5.67
C TRP A 142 -1.60 -7.45 -5.73
N VAL A 143 -1.51 -6.17 -6.12
CA VAL A 143 -0.23 -5.43 -6.15
C VAL A 143 0.33 -5.25 -4.75
N MET A 144 -0.50 -4.90 -3.76
CA MET A 144 -0.08 -4.77 -2.37
C MET A 144 0.57 -6.06 -1.86
N ASP A 145 -0.03 -7.21 -2.15
CA ASP A 145 0.43 -8.51 -1.67
C ASP A 145 1.68 -8.98 -2.43
N GLU A 146 1.61 -9.06 -3.75
CA GLU A 146 2.68 -9.66 -4.55
C GLU A 146 3.91 -8.77 -4.69
N ALA A 147 3.73 -7.47 -4.99
CA ALA A 147 4.85 -6.54 -5.01
C ALA A 147 5.41 -6.31 -3.59
N GLY A 148 4.54 -6.31 -2.57
CA GLY A 148 4.96 -6.23 -1.16
C GLY A 148 5.85 -7.40 -0.76
N ARG A 149 5.51 -8.62 -1.16
CA ARG A 149 6.36 -9.81 -0.94
C ARG A 149 7.74 -9.64 -1.60
N LEU A 150 7.79 -9.27 -2.89
CA LEU A 150 9.06 -9.06 -3.60
C LEU A 150 9.95 -7.99 -2.96
N VAL A 151 9.34 -6.89 -2.52
CA VAL A 151 10.08 -5.79 -1.88
C VAL A 151 10.65 -6.21 -0.53
N ARG A 152 9.85 -6.91 0.29
CA ARG A 152 10.34 -7.44 1.58
C ARG A 152 11.48 -8.42 1.38
N GLU A 153 11.35 -9.36 0.45
CA GLU A 153 12.42 -10.31 0.11
C GLU A 153 13.71 -9.61 -0.36
N ALA A 154 13.59 -8.60 -1.22
CA ALA A 154 14.74 -7.86 -1.75
C ALA A 154 15.43 -6.93 -0.73
N THR A 155 14.80 -6.65 0.40
CA THR A 155 15.28 -5.70 1.42
C THR A 155 15.40 -6.31 2.81
N ASP A 156 15.39 -7.64 2.93
CA ASP A 156 15.41 -8.38 4.20
C ASP A 156 14.36 -7.87 5.21
N GLY A 157 13.16 -7.52 4.70
CA GLY A 157 12.05 -7.01 5.49
C GLY A 157 12.14 -5.53 5.88
N ARG A 158 13.20 -4.82 5.50
CA ARG A 158 13.41 -3.41 5.88
C ARG A 158 12.40 -2.46 5.24
N VAL A 159 11.94 -2.76 4.02
CA VAL A 159 10.99 -1.93 3.25
C VAL A 159 9.67 -2.66 3.08
N TRP A 160 8.57 -1.93 3.22
CA TRP A 160 7.23 -2.43 2.95
C TRP A 160 6.42 -1.44 2.11
N ILE A 161 5.33 -1.91 1.51
CA ILE A 161 4.40 -1.06 0.79
C ILE A 161 3.33 -0.56 1.78
N ARG A 162 3.18 0.76 1.88
CA ARG A 162 2.16 1.40 2.71
C ARG A 162 0.90 1.72 1.93
N ARG A 163 1.03 2.11 0.66
CA ARG A 163 -0.08 2.58 -0.15
C ARG A 163 0.10 2.13 -1.60
N VAL A 164 -0.99 1.68 -2.20
CA VAL A 164 -1.11 1.43 -3.63
C VAL A 164 -2.29 2.26 -4.15
N GLU A 165 -2.06 3.11 -5.13
CA GLU A 165 -3.11 3.76 -5.89
C GLU A 165 -3.18 3.11 -7.27
N ALA A 166 -4.30 2.42 -7.56
CA ALA A 166 -4.57 1.81 -8.85
C ALA A 166 -5.48 2.72 -9.69
N ARG A 167 -5.15 2.93 -10.97
CA ARG A 167 -5.92 3.74 -11.91
C ARG A 167 -6.25 2.92 -13.15
N GLU A 168 -7.46 3.12 -13.67
CA GLU A 168 -7.90 2.64 -15.00
C GLU A 168 -7.85 3.76 -16.04
N CYS A 169 -7.94 4.99 -15.57
CA CYS A 169 -7.90 6.18 -16.41
C CYS A 169 -7.54 7.41 -15.57
N ARG A 170 -7.42 8.56 -16.21
CA ARG A 170 -7.08 9.82 -15.53
C ARG A 170 -8.12 10.29 -14.49
N LYS A 171 -9.36 9.79 -14.54
CA LYS A 171 -10.47 10.29 -13.72
C LYS A 171 -10.76 9.47 -12.48
N ASN A 172 -10.45 8.18 -12.53
CA ASN A 172 -10.84 7.23 -11.49
C ASN A 172 -9.61 6.52 -10.92
N SER A 173 -9.54 6.43 -9.61
CA SER A 173 -8.54 5.65 -8.91
C SER A 173 -9.14 5.00 -7.67
N VAL A 174 -8.52 3.93 -7.25
CA VAL A 174 -8.71 3.30 -5.94
C VAL A 174 -7.41 3.44 -5.16
N VAL A 175 -7.52 3.75 -3.88
CA VAL A 175 -6.39 3.78 -2.96
C VAL A 175 -6.58 2.68 -1.91
N LEU A 176 -5.62 1.78 -1.84
CA LEU A 176 -5.49 0.80 -0.77
C LEU A 176 -4.32 1.22 0.12
N THR A 177 -4.57 1.28 1.42
CA THR A 177 -3.53 1.56 2.42
C THR A 177 -3.40 0.35 3.33
N ALA A 178 -2.17 -0.10 3.57
CA ALA A 178 -1.89 -1.18 4.49
C ALA A 178 -2.35 -0.84 5.91
N SER A 179 -2.93 -1.80 6.61
CA SER A 179 -3.27 -1.66 8.01
C SER A 179 -2.02 -1.65 8.89
N PRO A 180 -2.04 -1.02 10.08
CA PRO A 180 -0.88 -0.95 10.96
C PRO A 180 -0.24 -2.30 11.34
N GLY A 181 -0.99 -3.41 11.27
CA GLY A 181 -0.49 -4.75 11.52
C GLY A 181 0.13 -5.46 10.31
N ASP A 182 -0.03 -4.92 9.10
CA ASP A 182 0.42 -5.58 7.87
C ASP A 182 1.89 -5.28 7.54
N ALA A 183 2.47 -4.24 8.13
CA ALA A 183 3.89 -3.91 8.00
C ALA A 183 4.84 -5.01 8.54
N ALA A 184 4.32 -5.90 9.39
CA ALA A 184 5.08 -6.98 10.04
C ALA A 184 4.89 -8.38 9.41
N ARG A 185 4.11 -8.49 8.32
CA ARG A 185 3.84 -9.78 7.66
C ARG A 185 4.71 -9.96 6.39
#